data_5ba8b8baacf713d3c74757ddf28b4e5f
#
_entry.id   5ba8b8baacf713d3c74757ddf28b4e5f
#
_cell.length_a   1.000
_cell.length_b   1.000
_cell.length_c   1.000
_cell.angle_alpha   90.00
_cell.angle_beta   90.00
_cell.angle_gamma   90.00
#
_symmetry.space_group_name_H-M   'P 1'
#
loop_
_entity.id
_entity.type
_entity.pdbx_description
1 polymer ?
#
loop_
_entity_poly.entity_id
_entity_poly.type
_entity_poly.pdbx_seq_one_letter_code
_entity_poly.pdbx_strand_id
1 'polypeptide(L)'
;MQTAVIITIFLVLVIASIAVAPRRVTVEGFFGGASAMGRAPGLWTLVLSQVTTWIFARSLMNAAILGYFYGIWGVLAYAAYYGSFLTGGFIVGRLRDGGAGSVQDWLTARFGAAGVACYNIVIALRLLSEVFANLLVVGLIFAAALPTWAGADTAAILAVAGLGLAYSAWGGLSASLRTDVLQMTVFLVVFAAAFVALVISPSFDLGAVLTAPGTSGAWNGQVLLLVAFLQVFSYPVHDPVMMDRGFLADRRTTRASFL
;
A
#
# COMPACT_ATOMS: atom_id res chain seq x y z
N MET A 1 8.71 -9.69 -28.87
CA MET A 1 9.58 -10.13 -27.76
C MET A 1 9.19 -9.46 -26.44
N GLN A 2 9.05 -8.14 -26.35
CA GLN A 2 8.67 -7.43 -25.13
C GLN A 2 7.31 -7.86 -24.55
N THR A 3 6.27 -7.99 -25.38
CA THR A 3 4.93 -8.45 -24.97
C THR A 3 4.97 -9.81 -24.28
N ALA A 4 5.69 -10.78 -24.83
CA ALA A 4 5.81 -12.13 -24.25
C ALA A 4 6.51 -12.10 -22.88
N VAL A 5 7.54 -11.25 -22.74
CA VAL A 5 8.26 -11.08 -21.47
C VAL A 5 7.33 -10.53 -20.38
N ILE A 6 6.57 -9.47 -20.70
CA ILE A 6 5.64 -8.84 -19.75
C ILE A 6 4.57 -9.84 -19.31
N ILE A 7 3.95 -10.54 -20.25
CA ILE A 7 2.94 -11.56 -19.94
C ILE A 7 3.54 -12.69 -19.10
N THR A 8 4.75 -13.14 -19.42
CA THR A 8 5.42 -14.21 -18.66
C THR A 8 5.69 -13.77 -17.23
N ILE A 9 6.25 -12.57 -17.02
CA ILE A 9 6.48 -12.03 -15.67
C ILE A 9 5.16 -11.94 -14.89
N PHE A 10 4.10 -11.41 -15.51
CA PHE A 10 2.79 -11.32 -14.88
C PHE A 10 2.26 -12.70 -14.46
N LEU A 11 2.30 -13.69 -15.36
CA LEU A 11 1.86 -15.06 -15.07
C LEU A 11 2.69 -15.72 -13.96
N VAL A 12 4.01 -15.53 -13.96
CA VAL A 12 4.88 -16.03 -12.88
C VAL A 12 4.50 -15.44 -11.53
N LEU A 13 4.23 -14.13 -11.47
CA LEU A 13 3.80 -13.46 -10.24
C LEU A 13 2.41 -13.96 -9.78
N VAL A 14 1.48 -14.17 -10.71
CA VAL A 14 0.16 -14.74 -10.41
C VAL A 14 0.29 -16.14 -9.82
N ILE A 15 1.06 -17.01 -10.49
CA ILE A 15 1.28 -18.41 -10.04
C ILE A 15 1.96 -18.40 -8.67
N ALA A 16 2.98 -17.57 -8.46
CA ALA A 16 3.68 -17.45 -7.19
C ALA A 16 2.74 -16.96 -6.08
N SER A 17 1.88 -15.98 -6.35
CA SER A 17 0.89 -15.46 -5.40
C SER A 17 -0.11 -16.56 -4.97
N ILE A 18 -0.60 -17.35 -5.91
CA ILE A 18 -1.47 -18.50 -5.63
C ILE A 18 -0.72 -19.59 -4.85
N ALA A 19 0.55 -19.84 -5.16
CA ALA A 19 1.35 -20.87 -4.51
C ALA A 19 1.66 -20.56 -3.05
N VAL A 20 1.84 -19.27 -2.68
CA VAL A 20 2.08 -18.86 -1.29
C VAL A 20 0.80 -18.74 -0.48
N ALA A 21 -0.37 -18.66 -1.12
CA ALA A 21 -1.64 -18.60 -0.43
C ALA A 21 -1.86 -19.87 0.41
N PRO A 22 -2.41 -19.77 1.64
CA PRO A 22 -2.58 -20.90 2.53
C PRO A 22 -3.64 -21.86 1.96
N ARG A 23 -3.33 -23.15 1.93
CA ARG A 23 -4.26 -24.19 1.45
C ARG A 23 -5.39 -24.49 2.44
N ARG A 24 -5.17 -24.22 3.72
CA ARG A 24 -6.15 -24.38 4.79
C ARG A 24 -6.13 -23.12 5.65
N VAL A 25 -7.29 -22.57 5.92
CA VAL A 25 -7.47 -21.34 6.68
C VAL A 25 -8.46 -21.61 7.80
N THR A 26 -8.10 -21.21 9.02
CA THR A 26 -9.00 -21.19 10.18
C THR A 26 -9.80 -19.90 10.17
N VAL A 27 -10.83 -19.80 11.00
CA VAL A 27 -11.60 -18.56 11.19
C VAL A 27 -10.67 -17.44 11.68
N GLU A 28 -9.78 -17.72 12.65
CA GLU A 28 -8.79 -16.75 13.13
C GLU A 28 -7.78 -16.39 12.02
N GLY A 29 -7.43 -17.33 11.15
CA GLY A 29 -6.57 -17.06 9.98
C GLY A 29 -7.26 -16.18 8.96
N PHE A 30 -8.54 -16.42 8.71
CA PHE A 30 -9.31 -15.67 7.72
C PHE A 30 -9.52 -14.20 8.13
N PHE A 31 -9.93 -13.94 9.35
CA PHE A 31 -10.22 -12.59 9.84
C PHE A 31 -9.06 -11.92 10.57
N GLY A 32 -8.22 -12.67 11.28
CA GLY A 32 -7.11 -12.15 12.09
C GLY A 32 -5.72 -12.42 11.54
N GLY A 33 -5.60 -13.03 10.35
CA GLY A 33 -4.30 -13.28 9.72
C GLY A 33 -3.44 -14.33 10.43
N ALA A 34 -3.98 -15.06 11.39
CA ALA A 34 -3.24 -16.08 12.12
C ALA A 34 -2.81 -17.23 11.20
N SER A 35 -1.67 -17.85 11.52
CA SER A 35 -1.22 -19.07 10.85
C SER A 35 -2.16 -20.25 11.13
N ALA A 36 -2.05 -21.34 10.37
CA ALA A 36 -2.80 -22.57 10.60
C ALA A 36 -2.59 -23.17 12.01
N MET A 37 -1.52 -22.77 12.70
CA MET A 37 -1.22 -23.15 14.09
C MET A 37 -1.68 -22.10 15.11
N GLY A 38 -2.52 -21.15 14.73
CA GLY A 38 -3.04 -20.08 15.61
C GLY A 38 -2.02 -18.99 15.98
N ARG A 39 -0.85 -18.96 15.35
CA ARG A 39 0.18 -17.93 15.65
C ARG A 39 -0.13 -16.62 14.94
N ALA A 40 -0.07 -15.52 15.67
CA ALA A 40 -0.18 -14.17 15.13
C ALA A 40 0.90 -13.88 14.07
N PRO A 41 0.68 -12.93 13.15
CA PRO A 41 1.67 -12.49 12.17
C PRO A 41 2.95 -11.99 12.85
N GLY A 42 4.11 -12.38 12.33
CA GLY A 42 5.40 -11.90 12.83
C GLY A 42 5.72 -10.48 12.35
N LEU A 43 6.77 -9.87 12.94
CA LEU A 43 7.21 -8.52 12.64
C LEU A 43 7.38 -8.24 11.15
N TRP A 44 8.18 -9.06 10.46
CA TRP A 44 8.44 -8.84 9.03
C TRP A 44 7.21 -9.01 8.15
N THR A 45 6.29 -9.92 8.52
CA THR A 45 5.02 -10.06 7.82
C THR A 45 4.20 -8.77 7.94
N LEU A 46 4.13 -8.19 9.13
CA LEU A 46 3.42 -6.93 9.36
C LEU A 46 4.07 -5.76 8.63
N VAL A 47 5.40 -5.62 8.74
CA VAL A 47 6.16 -4.54 8.06
C VAL A 47 5.93 -4.61 6.55
N LEU A 48 6.21 -5.75 5.93
CA LEU A 48 6.10 -5.88 4.47
C LEU A 48 4.65 -5.72 4.00
N SER A 49 3.69 -6.24 4.76
CA SER A 49 2.28 -6.07 4.43
C SER A 49 1.79 -4.63 4.59
N GLN A 50 2.21 -3.91 5.63
CA GLN A 50 1.89 -2.49 5.78
C GLN A 50 2.50 -1.67 4.64
N VAL A 51 3.77 -1.91 4.30
CA VAL A 51 4.45 -1.21 3.21
C VAL A 51 3.79 -1.52 1.86
N THR A 52 3.35 -2.76 1.62
CA THR A 52 2.65 -3.16 0.39
C THR A 52 1.38 -2.34 0.15
N THR A 53 0.66 -1.96 1.21
CA THR A 53 -0.56 -1.16 1.08
C THR A 53 -0.30 0.30 0.70
N TRP A 54 0.93 0.74 0.81
CA TRP A 54 1.35 2.11 0.51
C TRP A 54 2.17 2.24 -0.75
N ILE A 55 2.90 1.18 -1.13
CA ILE A 55 3.74 1.17 -2.32
C ILE A 55 3.14 0.22 -3.36
N PHE A 56 2.45 0.79 -4.31
CA PHE A 56 1.83 0.11 -5.45
C PHE A 56 1.96 0.98 -6.71
N ALA A 57 1.49 0.50 -7.85
CA ALA A 57 1.67 1.17 -9.15
C ALA A 57 1.28 2.65 -9.13
N ARG A 58 0.13 2.99 -8.51
CA ARG A 58 -0.33 4.37 -8.35
C ARG A 58 0.64 5.23 -7.51
N SER A 59 1.24 4.65 -6.48
CA SER A 59 2.20 5.39 -5.62
C SER A 59 3.43 5.83 -6.39
N LEU A 60 3.98 4.93 -7.23
CA LEU A 60 5.12 5.26 -8.09
C LEU A 60 4.75 6.33 -9.12
N MET A 61 3.58 6.21 -9.72
CA MET A 61 3.07 7.22 -10.65
C MET A 61 2.88 8.58 -9.97
N ASN A 62 2.29 8.61 -8.78
CA ASN A 62 2.11 9.84 -8.00
C ASN A 62 3.46 10.47 -7.62
N ALA A 63 4.44 9.68 -7.20
CA ALA A 63 5.79 10.18 -6.90
C ALA A 63 6.42 10.85 -8.13
N ALA A 64 6.29 10.23 -9.31
CA ALA A 64 6.77 10.79 -10.56
C ALA A 64 6.03 12.09 -10.95
N ILE A 65 4.69 12.11 -10.82
CA ILE A 65 3.86 13.29 -11.09
C ILE A 65 4.24 14.45 -10.17
N LEU A 66 4.37 14.19 -8.87
CA LEU A 66 4.72 15.22 -7.90
C LEU A 66 6.14 15.74 -8.12
N GLY A 67 7.09 14.87 -8.46
CA GLY A 67 8.45 15.27 -8.84
C GLY A 67 8.47 16.13 -10.09
N TYR A 68 7.67 15.80 -11.11
CA TYR A 68 7.57 16.57 -12.35
C TYR A 68 6.98 17.97 -12.13
N PHE A 69 5.86 18.06 -11.41
CA PHE A 69 5.18 19.35 -11.22
C PHE A 69 5.83 20.22 -10.15
N TYR A 70 6.32 19.66 -9.06
CA TYR A 70 6.77 20.40 -7.88
C TYR A 70 8.26 20.21 -7.56
N GLY A 71 9.01 19.50 -8.42
CA GLY A 71 10.43 19.25 -8.25
C GLY A 71 10.76 18.55 -6.93
N ILE A 72 11.87 18.96 -6.32
CA ILE A 72 12.33 18.38 -5.04
C ILE A 72 11.28 18.55 -3.91
N TRP A 73 10.52 19.64 -3.90
CA TRP A 73 9.50 19.88 -2.91
C TRP A 73 8.34 18.87 -3.00
N GLY A 74 7.97 18.46 -4.22
CA GLY A 74 6.99 17.41 -4.45
C GLY A 74 7.47 16.04 -3.94
N VAL A 75 8.74 15.73 -4.18
CA VAL A 75 9.38 14.50 -3.67
C VAL A 75 9.40 14.51 -2.15
N LEU A 76 9.81 15.62 -1.53
CA LEU A 76 9.84 15.77 -0.07
C LEU A 76 8.43 15.69 0.54
N ALA A 77 7.41 16.28 -0.10
CA ALA A 77 6.02 16.19 0.33
C ALA A 77 5.54 14.74 0.32
N TYR A 78 5.85 14.01 -0.76
CA TYR A 78 5.49 12.60 -0.85
C TYR A 78 6.22 11.74 0.18
N ALA A 79 7.50 12.00 0.43
CA ALA A 79 8.27 11.33 1.48
C ALA A 79 7.74 11.66 2.88
N ALA A 80 7.40 12.92 3.17
CA ALA A 80 6.85 13.36 4.44
C ALA A 80 5.54 12.65 4.77
N TYR A 81 4.73 12.37 3.75
CA TYR A 81 3.47 11.65 3.90
C TYR A 81 3.66 10.25 4.52
N TYR A 82 4.78 9.58 4.27
CA TYR A 82 5.11 8.31 4.93
C TYR A 82 5.35 8.45 6.44
N GLY A 83 5.52 9.67 6.97
CA GLY A 83 5.48 9.94 8.40
C GLY A 83 4.19 9.48 9.08
N SER A 84 3.13 9.22 8.30
CA SER A 84 1.88 8.62 8.77
C SER A 84 2.06 7.23 9.40
N PHE A 85 3.13 6.50 9.10
CA PHE A 85 3.43 5.26 9.83
C PHE A 85 3.74 5.56 11.31
N LEU A 86 4.53 6.58 11.59
CA LEU A 86 4.86 6.96 12.96
C LEU A 86 3.61 7.41 13.74
N THR A 87 2.80 8.26 13.12
CA THR A 87 1.55 8.74 13.75
C THR A 87 0.50 7.62 13.86
N GLY A 88 0.43 6.71 12.89
CA GLY A 88 -0.40 5.51 12.94
C GLY A 88 -0.02 4.62 14.11
N GLY A 89 1.27 4.34 14.30
CA GLY A 89 1.78 3.59 15.45
C GLY A 89 1.46 4.26 16.79
N PHE A 90 1.56 5.60 16.86
CA PHE A 90 1.15 6.37 18.03
C PHE A 90 -0.36 6.24 18.31
N ILE A 91 -1.21 6.41 17.29
CA ILE A 91 -2.67 6.34 17.44
C ILE A 91 -3.08 4.92 17.86
N VAL A 92 -2.61 3.88 17.17
CA VAL A 92 -2.87 2.48 17.52
C VAL A 92 -2.42 2.17 18.96
N GLY A 93 -1.22 2.63 19.34
CA GLY A 93 -0.72 2.49 20.71
C GLY A 93 -1.70 3.08 21.73
N ARG A 94 -2.17 4.30 21.51
CA ARG A 94 -3.14 4.98 22.40
C ARG A 94 -4.50 4.27 22.47
N LEU A 95 -5.01 3.78 21.34
CA LEU A 95 -6.25 3.02 21.32
C LEU A 95 -6.13 1.72 22.13
N ARG A 96 -5.03 0.98 21.96
CA ARG A 96 -4.75 -0.26 22.69
C ARG A 96 -4.49 0.00 24.18
N ASP A 97 -3.86 1.09 24.55
CA ASP A 97 -3.67 1.49 25.95
C ASP A 97 -4.99 1.83 26.64
N GLY A 98 -5.96 2.36 25.86
CA GLY A 98 -7.35 2.56 26.29
C GLY A 98 -8.19 1.29 26.32
N GLY A 99 -7.62 0.10 26.04
CA GLY A 99 -8.32 -1.18 26.08
C GLY A 99 -9.11 -1.54 24.82
N ALA A 100 -9.02 -0.74 23.74
CA ALA A 100 -9.70 -1.06 22.50
C ALA A 100 -9.02 -2.22 21.75
N GLY A 101 -9.83 -3.15 21.24
CA GLY A 101 -9.39 -4.25 20.37
C GLY A 101 -9.42 -3.88 18.89
N SER A 102 -10.07 -2.78 18.53
CA SER A 102 -10.17 -2.23 17.18
C SER A 102 -10.53 -0.75 17.21
N VAL A 103 -10.46 -0.06 16.07
CA VAL A 103 -10.99 1.32 15.94
C VAL A 103 -12.49 1.33 16.16
N GLN A 104 -13.20 0.34 15.63
CA GLN A 104 -14.65 0.21 15.78
C GLN A 104 -15.07 0.02 17.23
N ASP A 105 -14.33 -0.75 18.03
CA ASP A 105 -14.60 -0.93 19.47
C ASP A 105 -14.50 0.41 20.21
N TRP A 106 -13.45 1.18 19.93
CA TRP A 106 -13.27 2.50 20.52
C TRP A 106 -14.39 3.47 20.14
N LEU A 107 -14.79 3.46 18.85
CA LEU A 107 -15.89 4.29 18.37
C LEU A 107 -17.23 3.86 18.96
N THR A 108 -17.49 2.56 19.09
CA THR A 108 -18.70 2.04 19.73
C THR A 108 -18.81 2.51 21.17
N ALA A 109 -17.71 2.39 21.93
CA ALA A 109 -17.70 2.80 23.34
C ALA A 109 -17.94 4.31 23.52
N ARG A 110 -17.56 5.14 22.54
CA ARG A 110 -17.59 6.59 22.65
C ARG A 110 -18.77 7.26 21.94
N PHE A 111 -19.21 6.72 20.81
CA PHE A 111 -20.21 7.31 19.93
C PHE A 111 -21.38 6.37 19.59
N GLY A 112 -21.36 5.15 20.12
CA GLY A 112 -22.38 4.14 19.87
C GLY A 112 -22.41 3.65 18.42
N ALA A 113 -23.48 2.93 18.06
CA ALA A 113 -23.65 2.31 16.75
C ALA A 113 -23.67 3.33 15.59
N ALA A 114 -24.22 4.51 15.82
CA ALA A 114 -24.27 5.55 14.78
C ALA A 114 -22.87 6.03 14.38
N GLY A 115 -21.97 6.24 15.35
CA GLY A 115 -20.59 6.63 15.10
C GLY A 115 -19.82 5.58 14.29
N VAL A 116 -19.99 4.30 14.62
CA VAL A 116 -19.39 3.18 13.87
C VAL A 116 -19.96 3.09 12.46
N ALA A 117 -21.28 3.23 12.30
CA ALA A 117 -21.90 3.20 10.98
C ALA A 117 -21.37 4.30 10.06
N CYS A 118 -21.28 5.54 10.56
CA CYS A 118 -20.70 6.66 9.81
C CYS A 118 -19.24 6.38 9.41
N TYR A 119 -18.43 5.91 10.35
CA TYR A 119 -17.03 5.55 10.09
C TYR A 119 -16.92 4.47 9.02
N ASN A 120 -17.68 3.39 9.15
CA ASN A 120 -17.64 2.28 8.20
C ASN A 120 -18.09 2.70 6.79
N ILE A 121 -19.07 3.60 6.66
CA ILE A 121 -19.46 4.16 5.35
C ILE A 121 -18.30 4.94 4.72
N VAL A 122 -17.64 5.81 5.49
CA VAL A 122 -16.49 6.58 5.00
C VAL A 122 -15.35 5.66 4.57
N ILE A 123 -15.03 4.65 5.39
CA ILE A 123 -13.99 3.66 5.07
C ILE A 123 -14.35 2.84 3.83
N ALA A 124 -15.60 2.41 3.69
CA ALA A 124 -16.05 1.66 2.51
C ALA A 124 -15.90 2.50 1.23
N LEU A 125 -16.33 3.76 1.25
CA LEU A 125 -16.17 4.67 0.11
C LEU A 125 -14.70 4.91 -0.23
N ARG A 126 -13.85 5.09 0.80
CA ARG A 126 -12.41 5.22 0.60
C ARG A 126 -11.80 3.98 -0.04
N LEU A 127 -12.10 2.78 0.47
CA LEU A 127 -11.58 1.52 -0.09
C LEU A 127 -12.03 1.32 -1.54
N LEU A 128 -13.29 1.58 -1.85
CA LEU A 128 -13.79 1.52 -3.23
C LEU A 128 -13.03 2.47 -4.15
N SER A 129 -12.82 3.72 -3.73
CA SER A 129 -12.07 4.70 -4.53
C SER A 129 -10.59 4.30 -4.70
N GLU A 130 -9.98 3.70 -3.67
CA GLU A 130 -8.60 3.20 -3.70
C GLU A 130 -8.45 2.04 -4.70
N VAL A 131 -9.32 1.03 -4.60
CA VAL A 131 -9.35 -0.11 -5.53
C VAL A 131 -9.54 0.36 -6.97
N PHE A 132 -10.53 1.24 -7.19
CA PHE A 132 -10.81 1.81 -8.51
C PHE A 132 -9.58 2.53 -9.09
N ALA A 133 -8.97 3.42 -8.32
CA ALA A 133 -7.81 4.18 -8.78
C ALA A 133 -6.59 3.29 -9.08
N ASN A 134 -6.36 2.24 -8.27
CA ASN A 134 -5.27 1.29 -8.52
C ASN A 134 -5.50 0.47 -9.77
N LEU A 135 -6.71 -0.02 -9.99
CA LEU A 135 -7.06 -0.80 -11.18
C LEU A 135 -6.95 0.05 -12.46
N LEU A 136 -7.31 1.33 -12.41
CA LEU A 136 -7.11 2.24 -13.54
C LEU A 136 -5.62 2.36 -13.91
N VAL A 137 -4.74 2.51 -12.92
CA VAL A 137 -3.28 2.60 -13.18
C VAL A 137 -2.74 1.29 -13.74
N VAL A 138 -3.21 0.14 -13.26
CA VAL A 138 -2.87 -1.16 -13.87
C VAL A 138 -3.28 -1.20 -15.33
N GLY A 139 -4.51 -0.78 -15.65
CA GLY A 139 -4.98 -0.68 -17.04
C GLY A 139 -4.08 0.21 -17.90
N LEU A 140 -3.74 1.40 -17.43
CA LEU A 140 -2.85 2.33 -18.15
C LEU A 140 -1.46 1.74 -18.41
N ILE A 141 -0.89 1.04 -17.43
CA ILE A 141 0.42 0.38 -17.58
C ILE A 141 0.35 -0.69 -18.67
N PHE A 142 -0.68 -1.54 -18.65
CA PHE A 142 -0.80 -2.61 -19.64
C PHE A 142 -1.15 -2.07 -21.03
N ALA A 143 -1.96 -1.03 -21.14
CA ALA A 143 -2.20 -0.37 -22.42
C ALA A 143 -0.91 0.20 -23.03
N ALA A 144 -0.07 0.84 -22.21
CA ALA A 144 1.22 1.37 -22.66
C ALA A 144 2.24 0.26 -22.99
N ALA A 145 2.22 -0.85 -22.23
CA ALA A 145 3.16 -1.96 -22.41
C ALA A 145 2.77 -2.87 -23.59
N LEU A 146 1.48 -2.93 -23.96
CA LEU A 146 0.91 -3.79 -24.99
C LEU A 146 0.10 -2.99 -26.04
N PRO A 147 0.72 -2.00 -26.72
CA PRO A 147 -0.01 -1.05 -27.56
C PRO A 147 -0.71 -1.68 -28.78
N THR A 148 -0.29 -2.89 -29.18
CA THR A 148 -0.87 -3.62 -30.31
C THR A 148 -2.07 -4.49 -29.92
N TRP A 149 -2.35 -4.62 -28.63
CA TRP A 149 -3.46 -5.41 -28.12
C TRP A 149 -4.62 -4.50 -27.69
N ALA A 150 -5.62 -4.37 -28.56
CA ALA A 150 -6.84 -3.64 -28.22
C ALA A 150 -7.56 -4.32 -27.03
N GLY A 151 -7.78 -3.56 -25.93
CA GLY A 151 -8.40 -4.07 -24.70
C GLY A 151 -7.43 -4.67 -23.68
N ALA A 152 -6.12 -4.47 -23.86
CA ALA A 152 -5.11 -4.90 -22.88
C ALA A 152 -5.33 -4.29 -21.49
N ASP A 153 -5.79 -3.04 -21.42
CA ASP A 153 -6.20 -2.32 -20.22
C ASP A 153 -7.33 -3.04 -19.46
N THR A 154 -8.42 -3.30 -20.16
CA THR A 154 -9.59 -3.97 -19.59
C THR A 154 -9.26 -5.39 -19.16
N ALA A 155 -8.53 -6.15 -19.99
CA ALA A 155 -8.10 -7.50 -19.66
C ALA A 155 -7.21 -7.54 -18.41
N ALA A 156 -6.28 -6.59 -18.27
CA ALA A 156 -5.42 -6.48 -17.10
C ALA A 156 -6.20 -6.11 -15.83
N ILE A 157 -7.13 -5.14 -15.93
CA ILE A 157 -8.00 -4.75 -14.82
C ILE A 157 -8.80 -5.96 -14.33
N LEU A 158 -9.46 -6.69 -15.23
CA LEU A 158 -10.26 -7.86 -14.86
C LEU A 158 -9.41 -8.99 -14.28
N ALA A 159 -8.24 -9.25 -14.86
CA ALA A 159 -7.33 -10.29 -14.38
C ALA A 159 -6.81 -9.97 -12.96
N VAL A 160 -6.37 -8.74 -12.70
CA VAL A 160 -5.84 -8.34 -11.39
C VAL A 160 -6.96 -8.27 -10.35
N ALA A 161 -8.13 -7.72 -10.69
CA ALA A 161 -9.30 -7.69 -9.81
C ALA A 161 -9.78 -9.10 -9.46
N GLY A 162 -9.90 -9.98 -10.48
CA GLY A 162 -10.30 -11.37 -10.29
C GLY A 162 -9.31 -12.15 -9.43
N LEU A 163 -8.01 -11.96 -9.63
CA LEU A 163 -6.97 -12.58 -8.80
C LEU A 163 -7.06 -12.10 -7.35
N GLY A 164 -7.18 -10.78 -7.13
CA GLY A 164 -7.32 -10.20 -5.81
C GLY A 164 -8.55 -10.73 -5.08
N LEU A 165 -9.69 -10.80 -5.78
CA LEU A 165 -10.92 -11.37 -5.24
C LEU A 165 -10.75 -12.87 -4.92
N ALA A 166 -10.13 -13.64 -5.79
CA ALA A 166 -9.97 -15.08 -5.63
C ALA A 166 -9.16 -15.43 -4.40
N TYR A 167 -7.95 -14.87 -4.22
CA TYR A 167 -7.15 -15.21 -3.04
C TYR A 167 -7.71 -14.62 -1.73
N SER A 168 -8.38 -13.46 -1.81
CA SER A 168 -9.02 -12.86 -0.64
C SER A 168 -10.25 -13.66 -0.19
N ALA A 169 -11.08 -14.12 -1.13
CA ALA A 169 -12.23 -14.95 -0.83
C ALA A 169 -11.82 -16.35 -0.31
N TRP A 170 -10.71 -16.89 -0.83
CA TRP A 170 -10.21 -18.22 -0.42
C TRP A 170 -9.53 -18.19 0.95
N GLY A 171 -8.63 -17.24 1.16
CA GLY A 171 -7.70 -17.27 2.30
C GLY A 171 -7.80 -16.08 3.25
N GLY A 172 -8.69 -15.12 2.98
CA GLY A 172 -8.88 -13.95 3.81
C GLY A 172 -7.58 -13.19 4.08
N LEU A 173 -7.47 -12.65 5.29
CA LEU A 173 -6.31 -11.86 5.71
C LEU A 173 -5.01 -12.69 5.72
N SER A 174 -5.07 -13.98 6.06
CA SER A 174 -3.89 -14.85 6.04
C SER A 174 -3.29 -15.01 4.63
N ALA A 175 -4.12 -15.08 3.59
CA ALA A 175 -3.66 -15.10 2.20
C ALA A 175 -3.10 -13.73 1.79
N SER A 176 -3.80 -12.65 2.11
CA SER A 176 -3.34 -11.28 1.83
C SER A 176 -1.96 -11.02 2.42
N LEU A 177 -1.76 -11.29 3.72
CA LEU A 177 -0.46 -11.08 4.38
C LEU A 177 0.69 -11.86 3.72
N ARG A 178 0.46 -13.08 3.24
CA ARG A 178 1.49 -13.87 2.57
C ARG A 178 1.78 -13.38 1.15
N THR A 179 0.75 -13.01 0.41
CA THR A 179 0.93 -12.44 -0.93
C THR A 179 1.59 -11.06 -0.85
N ASP A 180 1.28 -10.25 0.16
CA ASP A 180 1.93 -8.97 0.43
C ASP A 180 3.45 -9.15 0.64
N VAL A 181 3.86 -10.13 1.47
CA VAL A 181 5.29 -10.43 1.70
C VAL A 181 6.00 -10.79 0.40
N LEU A 182 5.41 -11.66 -0.42
CA LEU A 182 5.99 -12.04 -1.72
C LEU A 182 6.11 -10.82 -2.64
N GLN A 183 5.01 -10.10 -2.83
CA GLN A 183 4.94 -8.97 -3.76
C GLN A 183 5.89 -7.86 -3.34
N MET A 184 5.94 -7.53 -2.05
CA MET A 184 6.86 -6.51 -1.54
C MET A 184 8.31 -6.93 -1.66
N THR A 185 8.64 -8.20 -1.40
CA THR A 185 10.01 -8.70 -1.57
C THR A 185 10.46 -8.58 -3.03
N VAL A 186 9.62 -9.01 -3.98
CA VAL A 186 9.92 -8.88 -5.41
C VAL A 186 10.05 -7.41 -5.81
N PHE A 187 9.12 -6.58 -5.34
CA PHE A 187 9.17 -5.14 -5.60
C PHE A 187 10.48 -4.51 -5.11
N LEU A 188 10.88 -4.77 -3.87
CA LEU A 188 12.10 -4.18 -3.29
C LEU A 188 13.36 -4.60 -4.05
N VAL A 189 13.44 -5.87 -4.49
CA VAL A 189 14.58 -6.36 -5.29
C VAL A 189 14.62 -5.64 -6.64
N VAL A 190 13.50 -5.58 -7.36
CA VAL A 190 13.41 -4.93 -8.67
C VAL A 190 13.66 -3.43 -8.55
N PHE A 191 13.07 -2.79 -7.54
CA PHE A 191 13.25 -1.36 -7.28
C PHE A 191 14.70 -1.03 -6.93
N ALA A 192 15.35 -1.83 -6.07
CA ALA A 192 16.75 -1.63 -5.75
C ALA A 192 17.66 -1.76 -6.98
N ALA A 193 17.41 -2.76 -7.83
CA ALA A 193 18.16 -2.93 -9.08
C ALA A 193 17.95 -1.73 -10.03
N ALA A 194 16.71 -1.28 -10.20
CA ALA A 194 16.39 -0.12 -11.03
C ALA A 194 17.00 1.18 -10.48
N PHE A 195 16.97 1.36 -9.15
CA PHE A 195 17.56 2.50 -8.47
C PHE A 195 19.09 2.54 -8.67
N VAL A 196 19.77 1.40 -8.48
CA VAL A 196 21.20 1.30 -8.73
C VAL A 196 21.52 1.61 -10.19
N ALA A 197 20.76 1.05 -11.15
CA ALA A 197 20.95 1.32 -12.57
C ALA A 197 20.75 2.82 -12.90
N LEU A 198 19.81 3.47 -12.25
CA LEU A 198 19.61 4.92 -12.40
C LEU A 198 20.81 5.72 -11.88
N VAL A 199 21.27 5.43 -10.65
CA VAL A 199 22.35 6.19 -9.99
C VAL A 199 23.69 6.05 -10.70
N ILE A 200 23.97 4.89 -11.30
CA ILE A 200 25.20 4.66 -12.09
C ILE A 200 25.09 5.16 -13.53
N SER A 201 23.90 5.61 -13.96
CA SER A 201 23.69 6.13 -15.32
C SER A 201 24.48 7.43 -15.52
N PRO A 202 25.19 7.59 -16.65
CA PRO A 202 25.89 8.84 -16.97
C PRO A 202 24.98 10.07 -17.04
N SER A 203 23.69 9.89 -17.23
CA SER A 203 22.68 10.97 -17.26
C SER A 203 22.14 11.36 -15.87
N PHE A 204 22.52 10.64 -14.79
CA PHE A 204 22.07 10.96 -13.46
C PHE A 204 22.87 12.13 -12.88
N ASP A 205 22.16 13.20 -12.54
CA ASP A 205 22.72 14.38 -11.89
C ASP A 205 21.95 14.68 -10.60
N LEU A 206 22.57 14.33 -9.47
CA LEU A 206 21.99 14.57 -8.14
C LEU A 206 21.78 16.07 -7.87
N GLY A 207 22.69 16.93 -8.36
CA GLY A 207 22.56 18.38 -8.20
C GLY A 207 21.31 18.90 -8.89
N ALA A 208 21.10 18.47 -10.14
CA ALA A 208 19.89 18.81 -10.90
C ALA A 208 18.61 18.32 -10.20
N VAL A 209 18.62 17.11 -9.64
CA VAL A 209 17.47 16.57 -8.89
C VAL A 209 17.17 17.42 -7.65
N LEU A 210 18.18 17.75 -6.85
CA LEU A 210 18.01 18.49 -5.60
C LEU A 210 17.62 19.96 -5.79
N THR A 211 17.91 20.53 -6.96
CA THR A 211 17.60 21.93 -7.27
C THR A 211 16.42 22.09 -8.23
N ALA A 212 15.79 20.98 -8.68
CA ALA A 212 14.67 21.01 -9.60
C ALA A 212 13.48 21.79 -9.02
N PRO A 213 13.02 22.89 -9.63
CA PRO A 213 11.89 23.68 -9.12
C PRO A 213 10.53 23.06 -9.46
N GLY A 214 10.50 22.10 -10.40
CA GLY A 214 9.28 21.60 -11.03
C GLY A 214 8.63 22.61 -11.97
N THR A 215 7.61 22.17 -12.70
CA THR A 215 6.90 23.00 -13.69
C THR A 215 5.94 24.01 -13.05
N SER A 216 5.45 23.73 -11.82
CA SER A 216 4.54 24.61 -11.07
C SER A 216 5.26 25.63 -10.17
N GLY A 217 6.59 25.59 -10.13
CA GLY A 217 7.43 26.45 -9.32
C GLY A 217 7.56 26.02 -7.84
N ALA A 218 8.65 26.47 -7.23
CA ALA A 218 9.04 26.05 -5.88
C ALA A 218 8.01 26.42 -4.80
N TRP A 219 7.34 27.56 -4.90
CA TRP A 219 6.35 28.00 -3.91
C TRP A 219 5.19 27.01 -3.77
N ASN A 220 4.63 26.54 -4.86
CA ASN A 220 3.54 25.56 -4.85
C ASN A 220 4.00 24.24 -4.26
N GLY A 221 5.24 23.83 -4.50
CA GLY A 221 5.83 22.65 -3.88
C GLY A 221 6.02 22.79 -2.38
N GLN A 222 6.42 23.95 -1.87
CA GLN A 222 6.54 24.23 -0.44
C GLN A 222 5.17 24.18 0.26
N VAL A 223 4.14 24.76 -0.36
CA VAL A 223 2.75 24.65 0.15
C VAL A 223 2.31 23.19 0.19
N LEU A 224 2.62 22.40 -0.84
CA LEU A 224 2.31 20.97 -0.87
C LEU A 224 3.00 20.21 0.28
N LEU A 225 4.27 20.53 0.57
CA LEU A 225 4.99 19.93 1.69
C LEU A 225 4.33 20.26 3.03
N LEU A 226 3.89 21.51 3.24
CA LEU A 226 3.15 21.90 4.43
C LEU A 226 1.85 21.10 4.56
N VAL A 227 1.08 20.97 3.47
CA VAL A 227 -0.16 20.17 3.44
C VAL A 227 0.15 18.71 3.77
N ALA A 228 1.23 18.14 3.24
CA ALA A 228 1.64 16.76 3.55
C ALA A 228 1.89 16.58 5.06
N PHE A 229 2.58 17.51 5.72
CA PHE A 229 2.78 17.47 7.17
C PHE A 229 1.48 17.56 7.97
N LEU A 230 0.52 18.36 7.51
CA LEU A 230 -0.81 18.43 8.16
C LEU A 230 -1.59 17.11 8.01
N GLN A 231 -1.40 16.40 6.90
CA GLN A 231 -2.06 15.12 6.63
C GLN A 231 -1.49 13.94 7.42
N VAL A 232 -0.24 14.02 7.88
CA VAL A 232 0.45 12.92 8.58
C VAL A 232 -0.35 12.36 9.77
N PHE A 233 -1.08 13.21 10.52
CA PHE A 233 -1.91 12.77 11.63
C PHE A 233 -3.32 12.32 11.22
N SER A 234 -3.87 12.89 10.16
CA SER A 234 -5.23 12.55 9.74
C SER A 234 -5.29 11.26 8.93
N TYR A 235 -4.27 10.98 8.14
CA TYR A 235 -4.27 9.86 7.21
C TYR A 235 -4.46 8.48 7.88
N PRO A 236 -3.73 8.13 8.95
CA PRO A 236 -3.89 6.81 9.57
C PRO A 236 -5.31 6.51 10.00
N VAL A 237 -6.05 7.53 10.50
CA VAL A 237 -7.40 7.34 11.04
C VAL A 237 -8.40 6.83 9.99
N HIS A 238 -8.18 7.17 8.73
CA HIS A 238 -9.02 6.72 7.63
C HIS A 238 -8.33 5.69 6.71
N ASP A 239 -7.19 5.14 7.12
CA ASP A 239 -6.56 3.98 6.49
C ASP A 239 -6.86 2.72 7.29
N PRO A 240 -7.89 1.93 6.90
CA PRO A 240 -8.30 0.78 7.67
C PRO A 240 -7.23 -0.31 7.67
N VAL A 241 -6.46 -0.42 6.60
CA VAL A 241 -5.43 -1.46 6.48
C VAL A 241 -4.30 -1.22 7.47
N MET A 242 -3.82 0.02 7.59
CA MET A 242 -2.82 0.41 8.58
C MET A 242 -3.36 0.21 10.00
N MET A 243 -4.59 0.67 10.26
CA MET A 243 -5.19 0.56 11.58
C MET A 243 -5.40 -0.91 11.98
N ASP A 244 -6.03 -1.72 11.13
CA ASP A 244 -6.35 -3.12 11.44
C ASP A 244 -5.09 -3.95 11.70
N ARG A 245 -4.03 -3.76 10.91
CA ARG A 245 -2.74 -4.45 11.14
C ARG A 245 -2.12 -4.12 12.49
N GLY A 246 -2.44 -2.96 13.04
CA GLY A 246 -2.02 -2.55 14.38
C GLY A 246 -2.62 -3.37 15.51
N PHE A 247 -3.64 -4.20 15.26
CA PHE A 247 -4.29 -5.05 16.26
C PHE A 247 -4.01 -6.55 16.06
N LEU A 248 -3.27 -6.97 15.03
CA LEU A 248 -3.07 -8.38 14.69
C LEU A 248 -2.02 -9.10 15.54
N ALA A 249 -1.09 -8.38 16.18
CA ALA A 249 0.00 -8.96 16.97
C ALA A 249 0.06 -8.36 18.38
N ASP A 250 0.99 -8.85 19.19
CA ASP A 250 1.28 -8.28 20.49
C ASP A 250 1.77 -6.82 20.39
N ARG A 251 1.69 -6.08 21.51
CA ARG A 251 2.02 -4.64 21.54
C ARG A 251 3.45 -4.33 21.09
N ARG A 252 4.42 -5.19 21.46
CA ARG A 252 5.83 -4.98 21.12
C ARG A 252 6.06 -5.16 19.62
N THR A 253 5.54 -6.23 19.07
CA THR A 253 5.60 -6.53 17.62
C THR A 253 4.91 -5.45 16.81
N THR A 254 3.70 -5.05 17.22
CA THR A 254 2.96 -3.96 16.57
C THR A 254 3.75 -2.65 16.59
N ARG A 255 4.25 -2.22 17.76
CA ARG A 255 5.02 -0.98 17.85
C ARG A 255 6.26 -1.01 16.94
N ALA A 256 6.98 -2.13 16.93
CA ALA A 256 8.15 -2.29 16.07
C ALA A 256 7.79 -2.30 14.57
N SER A 257 6.58 -2.71 14.18
CA SER A 257 6.17 -2.75 12.77
C SER A 257 5.83 -1.37 12.19
N PHE A 258 5.62 -0.36 13.03
CA PHE A 258 5.38 1.03 12.62
C PHE A 258 6.65 1.91 12.66
N LEU A 259 7.78 1.38 13.12
CA LEU A 259 9.08 2.07 13.20
C LEU A 259 10.02 1.63 12.09
#